data_d398dc690d85c1090ae0e26bbd70fbe9
#
_entry.id   d398dc690d85c1090ae0e26bbd70fbe9
#
_cell.length_a   1.000
_cell.length_b   1.000
_cell.length_c   1.000
_cell.angle_alpha   90.00
_cell.angle_beta   90.00
_cell.angle_gamma   90.00
#
_symmetry.space_group_name_H-M   'P 1'
#
loop_
_entity.id
_entity.type
_entity.pdbx_description
1 polymer ?
#
loop_
_entity_poly.entity_id
_entity_poly.type
_entity_poly.pdbx_seq_one_letter_code
_entity_poly.pdbx_strand_id
1 'polypeptide(L)'
;MSLRFLISGIKKIYAVHTISRNHFCKNAYGKRGGRGMLENSYPIRTDLALESQERLQEDQADMRGIRVLEERRENGVIVSTVMIETENASVAMGRPKGTYITIEAPEMIEEDAGYHRDISLELAKIMRNLLPGKEIEKNLKKGLEVAALVVGLGNREVTPDALGPRVVDNLFITRHILNEFGKYAFQREDVGKVSGIVPGVMAQTGMETLEIIKGIVKETKPDLVIAVDALAARNSKRLNRTIQIADTGIT
;
A
#
# COMPACT_ATOMS: atom_id res chain seq x y z
N MET A 1 5.47 4.06 -14.02
CA MET A 1 5.95 5.41 -13.62
C MET A 1 5.41 5.69 -12.24
N SER A 2 6.27 5.83 -11.21
CA SER A 2 5.84 5.87 -9.80
C SER A 2 5.02 7.13 -9.51
N LEU A 3 3.92 6.97 -8.76
CA LEU A 3 3.04 8.06 -8.29
C LEU A 3 3.85 9.18 -7.58
N ARG A 4 5.00 8.84 -7.00
CA ARG A 4 5.88 9.75 -6.26
C ARG A 4 6.56 10.82 -7.12
N PHE A 5 6.92 10.50 -8.38
CA PHE A 5 7.64 11.43 -9.26
C PHE A 5 6.74 12.46 -9.96
N LEU A 6 5.43 12.25 -9.95
CA LEU A 6 4.50 12.99 -10.79
C LEU A 6 3.70 14.07 -10.07
N ILE A 7 3.76 14.14 -8.74
CA ILE A 7 2.97 15.10 -7.96
C ILE A 7 3.94 15.99 -7.20
N SER A 8 4.38 17.09 -7.83
CA SER A 8 5.19 18.11 -7.17
C SER A 8 4.35 18.83 -6.10
N GLY A 9 4.88 18.93 -4.88
CA GLY A 9 4.23 19.62 -3.76
C GLY A 9 3.68 18.71 -2.65
N ILE A 10 3.58 17.40 -2.87
CA ILE A 10 3.23 16.45 -1.80
C ILE A 10 4.48 16.10 -1.00
N LYS A 11 4.41 16.26 0.31
CA LYS A 11 5.54 15.97 1.19
C LYS A 11 5.86 14.49 1.25
N LYS A 12 4.87 13.58 1.21
CA LYS A 12 5.06 12.12 1.16
C LYS A 12 3.82 11.36 0.66
N ILE A 13 4.06 10.27 -0.07
CA ILE A 13 3.05 9.29 -0.51
C ILE A 13 3.40 7.95 0.13
N TYR A 14 2.42 7.33 0.77
CA TYR A 14 2.53 6.00 1.34
C TYR A 14 1.61 5.04 0.61
N ALA A 15 2.08 3.83 0.40
CA ALA A 15 1.29 2.76 -0.16
C ALA A 15 0.95 1.75 0.94
N VAL A 16 -0.30 1.38 1.06
CA VAL A 16 -0.78 0.31 1.94
C VAL A 16 -1.46 -0.72 1.05
N HIS A 17 -1.01 -1.95 1.13
CA HIS A 17 -1.47 -3.02 0.27
C HIS A 17 -1.79 -4.26 1.06
N THR A 18 -2.84 -4.97 0.67
CA THR A 18 -3.07 -6.35 1.13
C THR A 18 -3.23 -7.27 -0.06
N ILE A 19 -2.87 -8.53 0.13
CA ILE A 19 -2.91 -9.52 -0.93
C ILE A 19 -4.31 -10.12 -0.99
N SER A 20 -4.98 -9.92 -2.11
CA SER A 20 -6.31 -10.47 -2.40
C SER A 20 -6.23 -11.70 -3.31
N ARG A 21 -7.21 -12.61 -3.20
CA ARG A 21 -7.37 -13.74 -4.11
C ARG A 21 -7.64 -13.26 -5.53
N ASN A 22 -6.85 -13.74 -6.48
CA ASN A 22 -7.02 -13.73 -7.93
C ASN A 22 -6.23 -12.70 -8.74
N HIS A 23 -4.98 -13.07 -9.04
CA HIS A 23 -4.49 -12.92 -10.41
C HIS A 23 -4.10 -14.31 -10.96
N PHE A 24 -5.01 -15.28 -10.84
CA PHE A 24 -4.99 -16.46 -11.69
C PHE A 24 -5.77 -16.12 -12.97
N CYS A 25 -5.23 -15.29 -13.83
CA CYS A 25 -5.58 -15.35 -15.25
C CYS A 25 -5.01 -16.67 -15.81
N LYS A 26 -5.74 -17.77 -15.60
CA LYS A 26 -5.68 -18.86 -16.53
C LYS A 26 -6.19 -18.33 -17.86
N ASN A 27 -5.29 -18.13 -18.81
CA ASN A 27 -5.64 -18.00 -20.22
C ASN A 27 -6.47 -19.24 -20.62
N ALA A 28 -7.79 -19.14 -20.48
CA ALA A 28 -8.74 -20.08 -21.03
C ALA A 28 -8.95 -19.73 -22.50
N TYR A 29 -7.96 -20.02 -23.33
CA TYR A 29 -8.19 -20.27 -24.74
C TYR A 29 -7.45 -21.55 -25.12
N GLY A 30 -8.23 -22.63 -25.18
CA GLY A 30 -7.82 -23.90 -25.70
C GLY A 30 -7.32 -23.73 -27.14
N LYS A 31 -6.11 -24.14 -27.39
CA LYS A 31 -5.65 -24.49 -28.72
C LYS A 31 -5.41 -26.00 -28.80
N ARG A 32 -6.14 -26.60 -29.69
CA ARG A 32 -5.91 -27.97 -30.16
C ARG A 32 -4.52 -28.06 -30.81
N GLY A 33 -3.80 -29.09 -30.45
CA GLY A 33 -2.86 -29.81 -31.28
C GLY A 33 -1.49 -29.16 -31.49
N GLY A 34 -0.45 -29.80 -30.94
CA GLY A 34 0.93 -29.57 -31.32
C GLY A 34 1.90 -29.97 -30.21
N ARG A 35 2.58 -31.12 -30.39
CA ARG A 35 3.70 -31.57 -29.55
C ARG A 35 4.82 -30.51 -29.59
N GLY A 36 5.21 -30.04 -28.44
CA GLY A 36 6.37 -29.18 -28.25
C GLY A 36 6.36 -28.67 -26.82
N MET A 37 7.03 -29.36 -25.89
CA MET A 37 7.32 -28.84 -24.56
C MET A 37 8.27 -27.66 -24.74
N LEU A 38 7.73 -26.44 -24.71
CA LEU A 38 8.45 -25.26 -24.28
C LEU A 38 7.79 -24.89 -22.95
N GLU A 39 8.42 -25.22 -21.84
CA GLU A 39 8.18 -24.63 -20.54
C GLU A 39 8.57 -23.12 -20.64
N ASN A 40 7.71 -22.33 -21.22
CA ASN A 40 7.72 -20.89 -20.99
C ASN A 40 7.13 -20.66 -19.59
N SER A 41 7.95 -20.86 -18.58
CA SER A 41 7.65 -20.37 -17.24
C SER A 41 7.71 -18.86 -17.28
N TYR A 42 6.58 -18.21 -17.58
CA TYR A 42 6.46 -16.78 -17.34
C TYR A 42 6.74 -16.54 -15.86
N PRO A 43 7.68 -15.65 -15.51
CA PRO A 43 7.97 -15.36 -14.12
C PRO A 43 6.68 -14.91 -13.43
N ILE A 44 6.30 -15.60 -12.36
CA ILE A 44 5.12 -15.25 -11.58
C ILE A 44 5.36 -13.86 -11.01
N ARG A 45 4.51 -12.91 -11.37
CA ARG A 45 4.61 -11.52 -10.90
C ARG A 45 4.36 -11.47 -9.40
N THR A 46 5.16 -10.68 -8.72
CA THR A 46 4.95 -10.33 -7.31
C THR A 46 5.09 -8.83 -7.11
N ASP A 47 4.19 -8.29 -6.28
CA ASP A 47 4.23 -6.89 -5.85
C ASP A 47 4.80 -6.76 -4.42
N LEU A 48 5.24 -7.87 -3.79
CA LEU A 48 5.88 -7.86 -2.48
C LEU A 48 7.38 -7.66 -2.59
N ALA A 49 7.91 -6.66 -1.87
CA ALA A 49 9.34 -6.41 -1.77
C ALA A 49 10.07 -7.58 -1.10
N LEU A 50 9.43 -8.22 -0.11
CA LEU A 50 9.96 -9.39 0.56
C LEU A 50 10.18 -10.56 -0.42
N GLU A 51 9.21 -10.86 -1.29
CA GLU A 51 9.36 -11.92 -2.30
C GLU A 51 10.39 -11.59 -3.38
N SER A 52 10.55 -10.30 -3.72
CA SER A 52 11.61 -9.86 -4.63
C SER A 52 13.00 -10.07 -4.02
N GLN A 53 13.14 -9.80 -2.72
CA GLN A 53 14.37 -10.03 -1.96
C GLN A 53 14.67 -11.52 -1.82
N GLU A 54 13.68 -12.35 -1.46
CA GLU A 54 13.81 -13.81 -1.38
C GLU A 54 14.31 -14.40 -2.70
N ARG A 55 13.78 -13.94 -3.83
CA ARG A 55 14.22 -14.37 -5.16
C ARG A 55 15.68 -14.02 -5.43
N LEU A 56 16.11 -12.79 -5.12
CA LEU A 56 17.51 -12.40 -5.29
C LEU A 56 18.46 -13.24 -4.43
N GLN A 57 18.01 -13.62 -3.25
CA GLN A 57 18.77 -14.49 -2.35
C GLN A 57 18.84 -15.93 -2.88
N GLU A 58 17.72 -16.47 -3.42
CA GLU A 58 17.68 -17.77 -4.10
C GLU A 58 18.61 -17.80 -5.34
N ASP A 59 18.65 -16.71 -6.11
CA ASP A 59 19.49 -16.54 -7.28
C ASP A 59 20.96 -16.20 -6.95
N GLN A 60 21.35 -16.15 -5.67
CA GLN A 60 22.68 -15.74 -5.19
C GLN A 60 23.14 -14.38 -5.75
N ALA A 61 22.21 -13.48 -5.99
CA ALA A 61 22.48 -12.15 -6.52
C ALA A 61 23.14 -11.23 -5.49
N ASP A 62 23.71 -10.11 -5.98
CA ASP A 62 24.34 -9.12 -5.11
C ASP A 62 23.29 -8.40 -4.22
N MET A 63 23.41 -8.61 -2.91
CA MET A 63 22.54 -8.03 -1.89
C MET A 63 23.04 -6.71 -1.31
N ARG A 64 24.14 -6.15 -1.84
CA ARG A 64 24.69 -4.88 -1.33
C ARG A 64 23.69 -3.73 -1.53
N GLY A 65 23.44 -2.99 -0.44
CA GLY A 65 22.47 -1.90 -0.41
C GLY A 65 21.02 -2.37 -0.19
N ILE A 66 20.81 -3.64 0.15
CA ILE A 66 19.53 -4.16 0.63
C ILE A 66 19.74 -4.57 2.09
N ARG A 67 18.93 -4.02 2.98
CA ARG A 67 18.92 -4.40 4.40
C ARG A 67 17.56 -5.03 4.73
N VAL A 68 17.59 -6.18 5.40
CA VAL A 68 16.39 -6.90 5.83
C VAL A 68 16.42 -7.06 7.33
N LEU A 69 15.31 -6.72 7.97
CA LEU A 69 15.07 -6.95 9.40
C LEU A 69 13.78 -7.74 9.53
N GLU A 70 13.79 -8.78 10.36
CA GLU A 70 12.62 -9.59 10.66
C GLU A 70 12.36 -9.58 12.16
N GLU A 71 11.15 -9.31 12.56
CA GLU A 71 10.71 -9.32 13.94
C GLU A 71 9.47 -10.21 14.07
N ARG A 72 9.52 -11.15 15.03
CA ARG A 72 8.40 -12.03 15.33
C ARG A 72 7.67 -11.55 16.58
N ARG A 73 6.35 -11.49 16.51
CA ARG A 73 5.47 -11.12 17.62
C ARG A 73 4.94 -12.38 18.32
N GLU A 74 4.49 -12.24 19.56
CA GLU A 74 3.94 -13.36 20.36
C GLU A 74 2.71 -14.01 19.75
N ASN A 75 1.90 -13.22 19.01
CA ASN A 75 0.68 -13.69 18.32
C ASN A 75 0.97 -14.32 16.94
N GLY A 76 2.19 -14.76 16.67
CA GLY A 76 2.57 -15.40 15.42
C GLY A 76 2.74 -14.45 14.22
N VAL A 77 2.54 -13.15 14.42
CA VAL A 77 2.75 -12.13 13.39
C VAL A 77 4.24 -11.94 13.13
N ILE A 78 4.60 -11.89 11.85
CA ILE A 78 5.97 -11.59 11.41
C ILE A 78 5.96 -10.23 10.73
N VAL A 79 6.85 -9.34 11.17
CA VAL A 79 7.06 -8.03 10.57
C VAL A 79 8.42 -8.02 9.91
N SER A 80 8.46 -7.97 8.58
CA SER A 80 9.69 -7.93 7.80
C SER A 80 9.87 -6.55 7.18
N THR A 81 11.01 -5.90 7.45
CA THR A 81 11.35 -4.60 6.90
C THR A 81 12.48 -4.77 5.88
N VAL A 82 12.20 -4.43 4.63
CA VAL A 82 13.17 -4.40 3.53
C VAL A 82 13.50 -2.94 3.21
N MET A 83 14.77 -2.55 3.37
CA MET A 83 15.25 -1.22 3.03
C MET A 83 16.14 -1.28 1.79
N ILE A 84 15.78 -0.54 0.76
CA ILE A 84 16.56 -0.41 -0.48
C ILE A 84 17.29 0.92 -0.43
N GLU A 85 18.62 0.87 -0.24
CA GLU A 85 19.43 2.05 0.07
C GLU A 85 20.17 2.60 -1.17
N THR A 86 20.53 1.74 -2.13
CA THR A 86 21.34 2.13 -3.29
C THR A 86 20.58 2.01 -4.61
N GLU A 87 21.08 2.70 -5.65
CA GLU A 87 20.50 2.62 -7.00
C GLU A 87 20.66 1.22 -7.60
N ASN A 88 21.82 0.59 -7.41
CA ASN A 88 22.06 -0.77 -7.89
C ASN A 88 21.08 -1.77 -7.25
N ALA A 89 20.84 -1.64 -5.94
CA ALA A 89 19.84 -2.44 -5.24
C ALA A 89 18.42 -2.16 -5.77
N SER A 90 18.10 -0.91 -6.07
CA SER A 90 16.82 -0.52 -6.68
C SER A 90 16.59 -1.20 -8.03
N VAL A 91 17.60 -1.21 -8.89
CA VAL A 91 17.55 -1.90 -10.20
C VAL A 91 17.42 -3.42 -10.01
N ALA A 92 18.23 -4.02 -9.13
CA ALA A 92 18.19 -5.46 -8.86
C ALA A 92 16.84 -5.91 -8.31
N MET A 93 16.26 -5.14 -7.39
CA MET A 93 14.95 -5.39 -6.80
C MET A 93 13.78 -5.07 -7.75
N GLY A 94 14.02 -4.27 -8.80
CA GLY A 94 12.97 -3.72 -9.65
C GLY A 94 12.03 -2.77 -8.90
N ARG A 95 12.53 -2.09 -7.85
CA ARG A 95 11.75 -1.23 -6.95
C ARG A 95 12.50 0.04 -6.56
N PRO A 96 11.78 1.15 -6.33
CA PRO A 96 12.40 2.38 -5.86
C PRO A 96 13.13 2.22 -4.54
N LYS A 97 14.14 3.06 -4.31
CA LYS A 97 14.78 3.20 -3.00
C LYS A 97 13.77 3.65 -1.96
N GLY A 98 13.80 3.02 -0.78
CA GLY A 98 12.90 3.31 0.33
C GLY A 98 12.70 2.12 1.24
N THR A 99 11.71 2.23 2.09
CA THR A 99 11.38 1.25 3.12
C THR A 99 10.07 0.54 2.76
N TYR A 100 10.12 -0.78 2.80
CA TYR A 100 8.99 -1.67 2.58
C TYR A 100 8.80 -2.55 3.81
N ILE A 101 7.68 -2.42 4.48
CA ILE A 101 7.36 -3.18 5.69
C ILE A 101 6.23 -4.16 5.33
N THR A 102 6.50 -5.44 5.53
CA THR A 102 5.55 -6.52 5.29
C THR A 102 5.11 -7.11 6.63
N ILE A 103 3.81 -7.14 6.87
CA ILE A 103 3.18 -7.78 8.03
C ILE A 103 2.56 -9.08 7.53
N GLU A 104 3.07 -10.22 7.97
CA GLU A 104 2.47 -11.53 7.73
C GLU A 104 1.70 -11.94 8.98
N ALA A 105 0.38 -12.06 8.85
CA ALA A 105 -0.56 -12.35 9.92
C ALA A 105 -1.32 -13.66 9.59
N PRO A 106 -0.83 -14.83 10.03
CA PRO A 106 -1.32 -16.14 9.58
C PRO A 106 -2.81 -16.37 9.84
N GLU A 107 -3.33 -15.84 10.96
CA GLU A 107 -4.72 -16.02 11.38
C GLU A 107 -5.67 -14.93 10.87
N MET A 108 -5.18 -14.00 10.01
CA MET A 108 -6.00 -12.89 9.51
C MET A 108 -7.19 -13.34 8.64
N ILE A 109 -7.21 -14.58 8.19
CA ILE A 109 -8.34 -15.18 7.45
C ILE A 109 -9.43 -15.74 8.37
N GLU A 110 -9.12 -15.90 9.64
CA GLU A 110 -10.08 -16.36 10.65
C GLU A 110 -11.00 -15.19 11.06
N GLU A 111 -12.21 -15.49 11.49
CA GLU A 111 -13.18 -14.48 11.94
C GLU A 111 -12.96 -14.08 13.41
N ASP A 112 -11.70 -13.89 13.83
CA ASP A 112 -11.37 -13.45 15.18
C ASP A 112 -11.23 -11.91 15.24
N ALA A 113 -12.23 -11.27 15.82
CA ALA A 113 -12.26 -9.83 15.98
C ALA A 113 -11.13 -9.31 16.90
N GLY A 114 -10.69 -10.09 17.88
CA GLY A 114 -9.57 -9.76 18.76
C GLY A 114 -8.27 -9.70 17.99
N TYR A 115 -7.99 -10.75 17.21
CA TYR A 115 -6.81 -10.81 16.35
C TYR A 115 -6.78 -9.69 15.31
N HIS A 116 -7.91 -9.42 14.63
CA HIS A 116 -8.01 -8.32 13.66
C HIS A 116 -7.75 -6.96 14.29
N ARG A 117 -8.21 -6.75 15.52
CA ARG A 117 -7.94 -5.54 16.29
C ARG A 117 -6.45 -5.38 16.58
N ASP A 118 -5.78 -6.44 17.00
CA ASP A 118 -4.35 -6.43 17.30
C ASP A 118 -3.52 -6.12 16.05
N ILE A 119 -3.86 -6.73 14.90
CA ILE A 119 -3.24 -6.41 13.61
C ILE A 119 -3.47 -4.95 13.23
N SER A 120 -4.67 -4.42 13.44
CA SER A 120 -4.99 -3.02 13.15
C SER A 120 -4.17 -2.06 14.02
N LEU A 121 -3.95 -2.38 15.29
CA LEU A 121 -3.11 -1.61 16.21
C LEU A 121 -1.63 -1.65 15.82
N GLU A 122 -1.13 -2.83 15.43
CA GLU A 122 0.25 -2.97 14.94
C GLU A 122 0.44 -2.20 13.63
N LEU A 123 -0.50 -2.30 12.69
CA LEU A 123 -0.52 -1.51 11.45
C LEU A 123 -0.47 -0.01 11.76
N ALA A 124 -1.31 0.47 12.67
CA ALA A 124 -1.34 1.89 13.05
C ALA A 124 -0.02 2.34 13.67
N LYS A 125 0.63 1.51 14.50
CA LYS A 125 1.94 1.77 15.10
C LYS A 125 3.04 1.85 14.04
N ILE A 126 3.06 0.91 13.10
CA ILE A 126 4.00 0.89 11.99
C ILE A 126 3.82 2.13 11.10
N MET A 127 2.59 2.44 10.72
CA MET A 127 2.28 3.64 9.94
C MET A 127 2.74 4.91 10.66
N ARG A 128 2.50 5.03 11.97
CA ARG A 128 2.95 6.19 12.77
C ARG A 128 4.47 6.34 12.73
N ASN A 129 5.23 5.25 12.78
CA ASN A 129 6.69 5.27 12.73
C ASN A 129 7.22 5.61 11.32
N LEU A 130 6.51 5.18 10.27
CA LEU A 130 6.88 5.45 8.89
C LEU A 130 6.54 6.89 8.46
N LEU A 131 5.46 7.42 9.00
CA LEU A 131 5.06 8.80 8.74
C LEU A 131 6.14 9.77 9.23
N PRO A 132 6.29 10.97 8.62
CA PRO A 132 7.26 11.97 9.08
C PRO A 132 6.81 12.57 10.41
N GLY A 133 6.82 11.72 11.46
CA GLY A 133 6.25 12.00 12.78
C GLY A 133 6.70 13.32 13.35
N LYS A 134 8.01 13.65 13.24
CA LYS A 134 8.54 14.90 13.77
C LYS A 134 7.93 16.16 13.09
N GLU A 135 7.65 16.11 11.79
CA GLU A 135 7.07 17.25 11.07
C GLU A 135 5.56 17.34 11.32
N ILE A 136 4.86 16.20 11.29
CA ILE A 136 3.43 16.12 11.62
C ILE A 136 3.19 16.49 13.08
N GLU A 137 3.96 15.95 14.01
CA GLU A 137 3.88 16.29 15.43
C GLU A 137 4.20 17.77 15.69
N LYS A 138 5.19 18.34 15.00
CA LYS A 138 5.53 19.74 15.08
C LYS A 138 4.38 20.62 14.60
N ASN A 139 3.71 20.21 13.53
CA ASN A 139 2.55 20.93 13.00
C ASN A 139 1.35 20.84 13.95
N LEU A 140 1.06 19.65 14.46
CA LEU A 140 0.00 19.44 15.46
C LEU A 140 0.27 20.22 16.76
N LYS A 141 1.53 20.21 17.27
CA LYS A 141 1.92 21.00 18.44
C LYS A 141 1.81 22.52 18.23
N LYS A 142 1.90 22.96 16.98
CA LYS A 142 1.66 24.37 16.61
C LYS A 142 0.19 24.70 16.35
N GLY A 143 -0.72 23.75 16.59
CA GLY A 143 -2.14 23.91 16.27
C GLY A 143 -2.45 23.91 14.77
N LEU A 144 -1.47 23.58 13.92
CA LEU A 144 -1.67 23.48 12.48
C LEU A 144 -2.43 22.18 12.16
N GLU A 145 -3.43 22.30 11.32
CA GLU A 145 -4.18 21.13 10.84
C GLU A 145 -3.35 20.36 9.81
N VAL A 146 -3.30 19.06 9.98
CA VAL A 146 -2.69 18.13 9.01
C VAL A 146 -3.79 17.60 8.09
N ALA A 147 -3.60 17.76 6.79
CA ALA A 147 -4.53 17.30 5.78
C ALA A 147 -4.04 15.98 5.14
N ALA A 148 -4.82 14.92 5.24
CA ALA A 148 -4.57 13.63 4.63
C ALA A 148 -5.59 13.35 3.51
N LEU A 149 -5.10 12.81 2.39
CA LEU A 149 -5.92 12.26 1.32
C LEU A 149 -5.69 10.75 1.25
N VAL A 150 -6.75 9.97 1.44
CA VAL A 150 -6.72 8.53 1.24
C VAL A 150 -7.30 8.20 -0.12
N VAL A 151 -6.53 7.48 -0.92
CA VAL A 151 -6.90 7.07 -2.28
C VAL A 151 -7.08 5.57 -2.31
N GLY A 152 -8.32 5.12 -2.50
CA GLY A 152 -8.65 3.71 -2.68
C GLY A 152 -8.56 3.32 -4.14
N LEU A 153 -7.49 2.64 -4.53
CA LEU A 153 -7.28 2.15 -5.89
C LEU A 153 -8.04 0.85 -6.13
N GLY A 154 -8.37 0.60 -7.38
CA GLY A 154 -9.02 -0.61 -7.83
C GLY A 154 -10.47 -0.43 -8.23
N ASN A 155 -11.12 -1.57 -8.52
CA ASN A 155 -12.50 -1.65 -8.99
C ASN A 155 -13.41 -2.25 -7.90
N ARG A 156 -14.39 -1.49 -7.45
CA ARG A 156 -15.37 -1.89 -6.43
C ARG A 156 -16.16 -3.14 -6.82
N GLU A 157 -16.44 -3.31 -8.11
CA GLU A 157 -17.23 -4.42 -8.64
C GLU A 157 -16.42 -5.71 -8.81
N VAL A 158 -15.10 -5.64 -8.65
CA VAL A 158 -14.19 -6.77 -8.78
C VAL A 158 -13.64 -7.14 -7.40
N THR A 159 -14.17 -8.17 -6.77
CA THR A 159 -13.84 -8.56 -5.39
C THR A 159 -12.34 -8.55 -5.08
N PRO A 160 -11.45 -9.16 -5.90
CA PRO A 160 -10.02 -9.14 -5.62
C PRO A 160 -9.36 -7.75 -5.75
N ASP A 161 -10.02 -6.79 -6.36
CA ASP A 161 -9.54 -5.45 -6.62
C ASP A 161 -10.31 -4.38 -5.80
N ALA A 162 -11.21 -4.81 -4.91
CA ALA A 162 -12.10 -3.91 -4.18
C ALA A 162 -11.53 -3.41 -2.84
N LEU A 163 -10.31 -3.78 -2.46
CA LEU A 163 -9.75 -3.41 -1.16
C LEU A 163 -9.70 -1.90 -0.96
N GLY A 164 -9.06 -1.18 -1.88
CA GLY A 164 -8.93 0.28 -1.79
C GLY A 164 -10.28 0.98 -1.67
N PRO A 165 -11.25 0.71 -2.55
CA PRO A 165 -12.61 1.22 -2.44
C PRO A 165 -13.27 0.94 -1.09
N ARG A 166 -13.18 -0.29 -0.58
CA ARG A 166 -13.78 -0.68 0.71
C ARG A 166 -13.12 0.02 1.90
N VAL A 167 -11.81 0.24 1.87
CA VAL A 167 -11.13 1.01 2.91
C VAL A 167 -11.67 2.44 2.94
N VAL A 168 -11.80 3.09 1.78
CA VAL A 168 -12.34 4.46 1.72
C VAL A 168 -13.77 4.54 2.22
N ASP A 169 -14.61 3.54 1.93
CA ASP A 169 -16.01 3.47 2.41
C ASP A 169 -16.12 3.40 3.94
N ASN A 170 -15.09 2.86 4.60
CA ASN A 170 -15.06 2.70 6.06
C ASN A 170 -14.25 3.79 6.78
N LEU A 171 -13.74 4.80 6.05
CA LEU A 171 -13.01 5.89 6.65
C LEU A 171 -13.92 6.92 7.33
N PHE A 172 -13.46 7.42 8.46
CA PHE A 172 -14.07 8.59 9.08
C PHE A 172 -13.56 9.87 8.40
N ILE A 173 -14.34 10.40 7.47
CA ILE A 173 -14.03 11.60 6.69
C ILE A 173 -14.33 12.84 7.51
N THR A 174 -13.33 13.69 7.75
CA THR A 174 -13.43 14.85 8.66
C THR A 174 -13.25 16.20 7.97
N ARG A 175 -12.66 16.25 6.77
CA ARG A 175 -12.28 17.51 6.11
C ARG A 175 -13.44 18.49 5.97
N HIS A 176 -14.62 18.04 5.53
CA HIS A 176 -15.79 18.90 5.34
C HIS A 176 -16.29 19.47 6.68
N ILE A 177 -16.32 18.62 7.73
CA ILE A 177 -16.76 19.03 9.06
C ILE A 177 -15.81 20.07 9.66
N LEU A 178 -14.49 19.83 9.55
CA LEU A 178 -13.47 20.76 10.04
C LEU A 178 -13.46 22.08 9.27
N ASN A 179 -13.76 22.07 7.98
CA ASN A 179 -13.86 23.29 7.18
C ASN A 179 -15.08 24.15 7.56
N GLU A 180 -16.22 23.50 7.90
CA GLU A 180 -17.47 24.20 8.22
C GLU A 180 -17.53 24.61 9.69
N PHE A 181 -17.20 23.72 10.61
CA PHE A 181 -17.44 23.89 12.05
C PHE A 181 -16.15 23.99 12.87
N GLY A 182 -14.97 23.82 12.25
CA GLY A 182 -13.70 23.77 12.97
C GLY A 182 -13.57 22.59 13.92
N LYS A 183 -12.54 22.62 14.77
CA LYS A 183 -12.24 21.52 15.73
C LYS A 183 -13.30 21.35 16.82
N TYR A 184 -14.08 22.38 17.09
CA TYR A 184 -15.15 22.31 18.10
C TYR A 184 -16.16 21.21 17.82
N ALA A 185 -16.38 20.86 16.53
CA ALA A 185 -17.32 19.78 16.15
C ALA A 185 -16.95 18.42 16.75
N PHE A 186 -15.68 18.19 17.07
CA PHE A 186 -15.20 16.91 17.57
C PHE A 186 -14.88 16.90 19.06
N GLN A 187 -14.92 18.05 19.73
CA GLN A 187 -14.49 18.24 21.13
C GLN A 187 -13.06 17.69 21.38
N ARG A 188 -12.23 17.69 20.35
CA ARG A 188 -10.85 17.18 20.34
C ARG A 188 -9.97 18.07 19.49
N GLU A 189 -8.73 18.32 19.95
CA GLU A 189 -7.77 19.15 19.22
C GLU A 189 -6.87 18.35 18.27
N ASP A 190 -6.79 17.04 18.44
CA ASP A 190 -5.92 16.13 17.71
C ASP A 190 -6.54 15.56 16.41
N VAL A 191 -7.63 16.15 15.93
CA VAL A 191 -8.30 15.73 14.70
C VAL A 191 -7.71 16.45 13.51
N GLY A 192 -7.21 15.67 12.54
CA GLY A 192 -6.74 16.17 11.24
C GLY A 192 -7.83 16.14 10.16
N LYS A 193 -7.57 16.84 9.05
CA LYS A 193 -8.44 16.84 7.87
C LYS A 193 -8.24 15.57 7.06
N VAL A 194 -9.20 14.65 7.09
CA VAL A 194 -9.18 13.41 6.29
C VAL A 194 -10.16 13.53 5.14
N SER A 195 -9.65 13.29 3.93
CA SER A 195 -10.44 13.16 2.70
C SER A 195 -10.24 11.78 2.12
N GLY A 196 -11.23 11.23 1.44
CA GLY A 196 -11.14 9.95 0.74
C GLY A 196 -11.63 10.08 -0.69
N ILE A 197 -11.02 9.34 -1.61
CA ILE A 197 -11.45 9.22 -3.00
C ILE A 197 -11.24 7.81 -3.53
N VAL A 198 -12.21 7.33 -4.27
CA VAL A 198 -12.12 6.13 -5.11
C VAL A 198 -12.15 6.58 -6.55
N PRO A 199 -11.01 6.70 -7.24
CA PRO A 199 -10.95 7.22 -8.61
C PRO A 199 -11.60 6.28 -9.64
N GLY A 200 -11.77 5.01 -9.29
CA GLY A 200 -12.18 3.97 -10.23
C GLY A 200 -11.02 3.51 -11.13
N VAL A 201 -11.35 2.74 -12.16
CA VAL A 201 -10.39 2.23 -13.14
C VAL A 201 -10.61 2.90 -14.51
N MET A 202 -9.56 2.94 -15.33
CA MET A 202 -9.59 3.58 -16.64
C MET A 202 -10.74 3.08 -17.53
N ALA A 203 -11.09 1.81 -17.44
CA ALA A 203 -12.22 1.23 -18.18
C ALA A 203 -13.59 1.83 -17.81
N GLN A 204 -13.73 2.40 -16.62
CA GLN A 204 -14.95 3.05 -16.15
C GLN A 204 -14.96 4.55 -16.41
N THR A 205 -13.78 5.19 -16.27
CA THR A 205 -13.66 6.64 -16.26
C THR A 205 -13.16 7.22 -17.59
N GLY A 206 -12.48 6.42 -18.42
CA GLY A 206 -11.79 6.87 -19.61
C GLY A 206 -10.53 7.72 -19.33
N MET A 207 -10.14 7.84 -18.05
CA MET A 207 -9.01 8.65 -17.60
C MET A 207 -7.99 7.78 -16.88
N GLU A 208 -6.72 8.13 -16.97
CA GLU A 208 -5.69 7.56 -16.12
C GLU A 208 -5.95 7.93 -14.66
N THR A 209 -5.89 6.94 -13.76
CA THR A 209 -6.09 7.16 -12.32
C THR A 209 -5.17 8.27 -11.79
N LEU A 210 -3.95 8.35 -12.32
CA LEU A 210 -2.98 9.37 -11.94
C LEU A 210 -3.42 10.79 -12.34
N GLU A 211 -4.11 10.98 -13.45
CA GLU A 211 -4.64 12.29 -13.88
C GLU A 211 -5.69 12.80 -12.90
N ILE A 212 -6.60 11.90 -12.48
CA ILE A 212 -7.63 12.20 -11.48
C ILE A 212 -6.98 12.61 -10.16
N ILE A 213 -6.03 11.81 -9.65
CA ILE A 213 -5.36 12.07 -8.38
C ILE A 213 -4.58 13.38 -8.43
N LYS A 214 -3.87 13.68 -9.52
CA LYS A 214 -3.15 14.96 -9.70
C LYS A 214 -4.08 16.16 -9.62
N GLY A 215 -5.24 16.08 -10.27
CA GLY A 215 -6.24 17.14 -10.21
C GLY A 215 -6.71 17.40 -8.78
N ILE A 216 -7.05 16.34 -8.04
CA ILE A 216 -7.51 16.42 -6.65
C ILE A 216 -6.42 16.97 -5.73
N VAL A 217 -5.20 16.48 -5.86
CA VAL A 217 -4.07 16.92 -5.04
C VAL A 217 -3.75 18.40 -5.29
N LYS A 218 -3.79 18.84 -6.54
CA LYS A 218 -3.58 20.26 -6.91
C LYS A 218 -4.61 21.17 -6.22
N GLU A 219 -5.86 20.71 -6.15
CA GLU A 219 -6.97 21.47 -5.56
C GLU A 219 -6.97 21.39 -4.03
N THR A 220 -6.82 20.19 -3.47
CA THR A 220 -6.99 19.96 -2.03
C THR A 220 -5.72 20.19 -1.22
N LYS A 221 -4.55 20.15 -1.86
CA LYS A 221 -3.21 20.40 -1.28
C LYS A 221 -2.96 19.63 0.03
N PRO A 222 -3.12 18.30 0.02
CA PRO A 222 -2.91 17.50 1.23
C PRO A 222 -1.44 17.49 1.63
N ASP A 223 -1.16 17.42 2.95
CA ASP A 223 0.19 17.23 3.48
C ASP A 223 0.67 15.79 3.28
N LEU A 224 -0.28 14.84 3.24
CA LEU A 224 -0.07 13.40 3.18
C LEU A 224 -1.04 12.75 2.20
N VAL A 225 -0.54 11.86 1.35
CA VAL A 225 -1.37 10.96 0.54
C VAL A 225 -1.10 9.52 0.95
N ILE A 226 -2.16 8.78 1.24
CA ILE A 226 -2.12 7.34 1.52
C ILE A 226 -2.86 6.65 0.38
N ALA A 227 -2.16 5.86 -0.42
CA ALA A 227 -2.78 5.05 -1.46
C ALA A 227 -2.97 3.61 -0.95
N VAL A 228 -4.15 3.08 -1.10
CA VAL A 228 -4.53 1.72 -0.70
C VAL A 228 -4.90 0.93 -1.95
N ASP A 229 -4.28 -0.24 -2.11
CA ASP A 229 -4.46 -1.10 -3.28
C ASP A 229 -4.41 -2.58 -2.90
N ALA A 230 -4.89 -3.43 -3.79
CA ALA A 230 -4.72 -4.87 -3.70
C ALA A 230 -3.42 -5.29 -4.43
N LEU A 231 -2.65 -6.19 -3.82
CA LEU A 231 -1.39 -6.68 -4.37
C LEU A 231 -1.48 -8.12 -4.89
N ALA A 232 -0.62 -8.43 -5.86
CA ALA A 232 -0.34 -9.80 -6.26
C ALA A 232 0.84 -10.37 -5.44
N ALA A 233 0.69 -11.61 -4.95
CA ALA A 233 1.77 -12.38 -4.35
C ALA A 233 2.08 -13.61 -5.18
N ARG A 234 3.36 -13.98 -5.22
CA ARG A 234 3.84 -15.24 -5.82
C ARG A 234 3.43 -16.43 -4.97
N ASN A 235 3.55 -16.31 -3.65
CA ASN A 235 3.26 -17.37 -2.70
C ASN A 235 1.79 -17.33 -2.26
N SER A 236 1.04 -18.39 -2.60
CA SER A 236 -0.37 -18.51 -2.21
C SER A 236 -0.61 -18.54 -0.70
N LYS A 237 0.39 -18.92 0.11
CA LYS A 237 0.30 -18.91 1.58
C LYS A 237 0.19 -17.49 2.15
N ARG A 238 0.59 -16.47 1.38
CA ARG A 238 0.53 -15.05 1.76
C ARG A 238 -0.81 -14.39 1.40
N LEU A 239 -1.67 -15.08 0.64
CA LEU A 239 -2.97 -14.55 0.24
C LEU A 239 -3.87 -14.29 1.45
N ASN A 240 -4.47 -13.10 1.52
CA ASN A 240 -5.34 -12.63 2.60
C ASN A 240 -4.71 -12.64 4.01
N ARG A 241 -3.38 -12.75 4.10
CA ARG A 241 -2.63 -12.83 5.36
C ARG A 241 -1.47 -11.85 5.43
N THR A 242 -1.32 -11.01 4.41
CA THR A 242 -0.16 -10.14 4.30
C THR A 242 -0.58 -8.72 3.96
N ILE A 243 -0.01 -7.77 4.69
CA ILE A 243 -0.14 -6.33 4.45
C ILE A 243 1.25 -5.78 4.17
N GLN A 244 1.42 -5.02 3.10
CA GLN A 244 2.66 -4.30 2.84
C GLN A 244 2.43 -2.79 2.93
N ILE A 245 3.35 -2.10 3.59
CA ILE A 245 3.39 -0.63 3.67
C ILE A 245 4.71 -0.17 3.08
N ALA A 246 4.67 0.86 2.25
CA ALA A 246 5.88 1.44 1.67
C ALA A 246 5.83 2.97 1.68
N ASP A 247 7.00 3.59 1.83
CA ASP A 247 7.18 5.04 1.75
C ASP A 247 7.55 5.52 0.34
N THR A 248 7.50 4.62 -0.64
CA THR A 248 7.85 4.88 -2.04
C THR A 248 6.66 5.18 -2.94
N GLY A 249 5.44 5.03 -2.42
CA GLY A 249 4.23 5.05 -3.22
C GLY A 249 4.00 3.74 -3.98
N ILE A 250 3.03 3.76 -4.92
CA ILE A 250 2.68 2.64 -5.79
C ILE A 250 3.43 2.80 -7.12
N THR A 251 4.05 1.73 -7.59
CA THR A 251 4.80 1.66 -8.86
C THR A 251 4.05 0.87 -9.91
#